data_fdabd10afe88392d3aaf2c250a646194
#
_entry.id   fdabd10afe88392d3aaf2c250a646194
#
_cell.length_a   1.000
_cell.length_b   1.000
_cell.length_c   1.000
_cell.angle_alpha   90.00
_cell.angle_beta   90.00
_cell.angle_gamma   90.00
#
_symmetry.space_group_name_H-M   'P 1'
#
loop_
_entity.id
_entity.type
_entity.pdbx_description
1 polymer ?
#
loop_
_entity_poly.entity_id
_entity_poly.type
_entity_poly.pdbx_seq_one_letter_code
_entity_poly.pdbx_strand_id
1 'polypeptide(L)'
;MSAELPLLPPDSPELVDLLPSQTHVLIYGYLYERRNNPPTMVEVEEMVEGFSGARRSQTGRRLRDLRKWFHVPLERSGSRSVYVLKHRLPTRAGEDGISPKIRGEVLSSQRCAQCGKTPSEDHVKLEVDHKIPRSWGGTDGIDNLQPLCVQCNHDKQAFFATMSPFEEQIKAAAKHEEPHRRIGELLKAFSESNVEVPSQVVGAVASMHQYQEDWQKRMRELRVLGWDYVYRKERIDGRVQVFYRLTKYSNWPEGSIVAEIRRRENLRSRGS
;
A
#
# COMPACT_ATOMS: atom_id res chain seq x y z
N MET A 1 -8.68 -14.88 -19.83
CA MET A 1 -9.11 -13.65 -20.55
C MET A 1 -9.05 -12.54 -19.50
N SER A 2 -8.11 -11.61 -19.62
CA SER A 2 -8.01 -10.47 -18.67
C SER A 2 -9.23 -9.58 -18.88
N ALA A 3 -9.92 -9.22 -17.79
CA ALA A 3 -11.07 -8.34 -17.86
C ALA A 3 -10.64 -6.96 -18.40
N GLU A 4 -11.28 -6.50 -19.47
CA GLU A 4 -11.12 -5.16 -20.00
C GLU A 4 -11.83 -4.18 -19.05
N LEU A 5 -11.06 -3.27 -18.44
CA LEU A 5 -11.63 -2.25 -17.56
C LEU A 5 -12.08 -1.03 -18.38
N PRO A 6 -13.15 -0.33 -17.96
CA PRO A 6 -13.58 0.90 -18.61
C PRO A 6 -12.51 2.00 -18.52
N LEU A 7 -12.50 2.90 -19.51
CA LEU A 7 -11.65 4.08 -19.49
C LEU A 7 -12.10 5.06 -18.41
N LEU A 8 -11.14 5.74 -17.79
CA LEU A 8 -11.41 6.79 -16.80
C LEU A 8 -11.76 8.11 -17.51
N PRO A 9 -12.67 8.92 -16.98
CA PRO A 9 -12.87 10.29 -17.49
C PRO A 9 -11.56 11.11 -17.37
N PRO A 10 -11.23 11.97 -18.37
CA PRO A 10 -9.98 12.74 -18.36
C PRO A 10 -9.79 13.69 -17.17
N ASP A 11 -10.88 14.12 -16.56
CA ASP A 11 -10.97 15.03 -15.42
C ASP A 11 -11.08 14.28 -14.07
N SER A 12 -11.07 12.95 -14.09
CA SER A 12 -11.22 12.17 -12.85
C SER A 12 -9.98 12.27 -11.95
N PRO A 13 -10.15 12.43 -10.63
CA PRO A 13 -9.04 12.38 -9.68
C PRO A 13 -8.26 11.06 -9.77
N GLU A 14 -8.95 9.94 -10.02
CA GLU A 14 -8.34 8.62 -10.17
C GLU A 14 -7.33 8.57 -11.31
N LEU A 15 -7.59 9.26 -12.44
CA LEU A 15 -6.67 9.34 -13.56
C LEU A 15 -5.40 10.12 -13.19
N VAL A 16 -5.57 11.23 -12.47
CA VAL A 16 -4.45 12.09 -12.02
C VAL A 16 -3.54 11.32 -11.07
N ASP A 17 -4.12 10.56 -10.14
CA ASP A 17 -3.37 9.73 -9.19
C ASP A 17 -2.67 8.53 -9.87
N LEU A 18 -3.29 7.99 -10.94
CA LEU A 18 -2.76 6.86 -11.70
C LEU A 18 -1.55 7.23 -12.55
N LEU A 19 -1.53 8.42 -13.12
CA LEU A 19 -0.53 8.81 -14.12
C LEU A 19 0.62 9.64 -13.53
N PRO A 20 1.88 9.37 -13.91
CA PRO A 20 3.08 9.90 -13.23
C PRO A 20 3.35 11.39 -13.49
N SER A 21 2.66 12.05 -14.42
CA SER A 21 2.82 13.48 -14.68
C SER A 21 1.64 14.05 -15.46
N GLN A 22 1.47 15.38 -15.35
CA GLN A 22 0.45 16.13 -16.11
C GLN A 22 0.54 15.93 -17.63
N THR A 23 1.73 15.71 -18.18
CA THR A 23 1.86 15.43 -19.62
C THR A 23 1.27 14.07 -20.00
N HIS A 24 1.33 13.07 -19.12
CA HIS A 24 0.64 11.79 -19.36
C HIS A 24 -0.88 11.97 -19.31
N VAL A 25 -1.39 12.75 -18.36
CA VAL A 25 -2.83 13.10 -18.27
C VAL A 25 -3.28 13.84 -19.53
N LEU A 26 -2.49 14.79 -20.00
CA LEU A 26 -2.76 15.56 -21.22
C LEU A 26 -2.82 14.65 -22.46
N ILE A 27 -1.82 13.77 -22.65
CA ILE A 27 -1.79 12.84 -23.79
C ILE A 27 -3.00 11.88 -23.70
N TYR A 28 -3.30 11.36 -22.51
CA TYR A 28 -4.46 10.51 -22.29
C TYR A 28 -5.76 11.22 -22.67
N GLY A 29 -5.99 12.45 -22.16
CA GLY A 29 -7.17 13.26 -22.46
C GLY A 29 -7.35 13.49 -23.96
N TYR A 30 -6.27 13.81 -24.65
CA TYR A 30 -6.29 14.00 -26.10
C TYR A 30 -6.66 12.74 -26.87
N LEU A 31 -6.12 11.58 -26.46
CA LEU A 31 -6.51 10.28 -27.05
C LEU A 31 -7.96 9.92 -26.71
N TYR A 32 -8.41 10.25 -25.50
CA TYR A 32 -9.77 9.99 -25.04
C TYR A 32 -10.82 10.78 -25.82
N GLU A 33 -10.60 12.06 -26.05
CA GLU A 33 -11.50 12.91 -26.84
C GLU A 33 -11.53 12.51 -28.32
N ARG A 34 -10.41 12.01 -28.83
CA ARG A 34 -10.27 11.63 -30.24
C ARG A 34 -10.48 10.14 -30.51
N ARG A 35 -11.18 9.40 -29.67
CA ARG A 35 -11.44 7.97 -29.86
C ARG A 35 -12.10 7.61 -31.19
N ASN A 36 -12.94 8.50 -31.69
CA ASN A 36 -13.63 8.33 -32.99
C ASN A 36 -12.79 8.79 -34.18
N ASN A 37 -11.73 9.55 -33.96
CA ASN A 37 -10.77 10.01 -34.97
C ASN A 37 -9.36 9.99 -34.38
N PRO A 38 -8.77 8.80 -34.20
CA PRO A 38 -7.53 8.62 -33.48
C PRO A 38 -6.36 9.39 -34.10
N PRO A 39 -5.52 10.05 -33.28
CA PRO A 39 -4.43 10.88 -33.78
C PRO A 39 -3.20 10.07 -34.21
N THR A 40 -2.44 10.66 -35.12
CA THR A 40 -1.09 10.24 -35.48
C THR A 40 -0.08 10.69 -34.40
N MET A 41 1.16 10.20 -34.47
CA MET A 41 2.23 10.65 -33.58
C MET A 41 2.52 12.15 -33.72
N VAL A 42 2.50 12.66 -34.94
CA VAL A 42 2.74 14.09 -35.24
C VAL A 42 1.69 14.96 -34.54
N GLU A 43 0.41 14.59 -34.66
CA GLU A 43 -0.69 15.34 -34.02
C GLU A 43 -0.59 15.31 -32.47
N VAL A 44 -0.14 14.20 -31.89
CA VAL A 44 0.12 14.12 -30.43
C VAL A 44 1.32 14.98 -30.04
N GLU A 45 2.38 15.00 -30.83
CA GLU A 45 3.56 15.84 -30.58
C GLU A 45 3.25 17.33 -30.66
N GLU A 46 2.51 17.75 -31.68
CA GLU A 46 2.06 19.15 -31.86
C GLU A 46 1.17 19.62 -30.72
N MET A 47 0.24 18.76 -30.27
CA MET A 47 -0.62 19.08 -29.12
C MET A 47 0.20 19.26 -27.84
N VAL A 48 1.15 18.36 -27.55
CA VAL A 48 1.99 18.45 -26.33
C VAL A 48 2.91 19.68 -26.41
N GLU A 49 3.49 19.98 -27.57
CA GLU A 49 4.36 21.15 -27.80
C GLU A 49 3.59 22.46 -27.57
N GLY A 50 2.37 22.55 -28.11
CA GLY A 50 1.51 23.72 -27.95
C GLY A 50 1.06 23.99 -26.52
N PHE A 51 0.94 22.95 -25.69
CA PHE A 51 0.45 23.08 -24.32
C PHE A 51 1.57 23.23 -23.28
N SER A 52 2.68 22.52 -23.43
CA SER A 52 3.72 22.43 -22.38
C SER A 52 5.09 22.97 -22.77
N GLY A 53 5.29 23.36 -24.03
CA GLY A 53 6.63 23.74 -24.56
C GLY A 53 7.65 22.58 -24.52
N ALA A 54 7.19 21.34 -24.23
CA ALA A 54 8.06 20.19 -24.06
C ALA A 54 8.60 19.70 -25.40
N ARG A 55 9.89 19.35 -25.45
CA ARG A 55 10.53 18.86 -26.68
C ARG A 55 9.86 17.58 -27.21
N ARG A 56 9.67 17.51 -28.53
CA ARG A 56 9.09 16.36 -29.25
C ARG A 56 9.69 15.01 -28.88
N SER A 57 10.99 14.97 -28.61
CA SER A 57 11.73 13.73 -28.26
C SER A 57 11.21 12.98 -27.02
N GLN A 58 10.47 13.64 -26.12
CA GLN A 58 9.93 13.00 -24.91
C GLN A 58 8.49 12.54 -25.06
N THR A 59 7.72 13.05 -26.03
CA THR A 59 6.31 12.71 -26.23
C THR A 59 6.13 11.24 -26.58
N GLY A 60 6.94 10.71 -27.48
CA GLY A 60 6.90 9.30 -27.87
C GLY A 60 7.20 8.34 -26.71
N ARG A 61 8.09 8.73 -25.78
CA ARG A 61 8.36 7.97 -24.57
C ARG A 61 7.13 7.96 -23.66
N ARG A 62 6.54 9.12 -23.41
CA ARG A 62 5.35 9.26 -22.53
C ARG A 62 4.14 8.51 -23.09
N LEU A 63 3.92 8.59 -24.38
CA LEU A 63 2.87 7.82 -25.05
C LEU A 63 3.10 6.29 -24.92
N ARG A 64 4.36 5.84 -25.00
CA ARG A 64 4.72 4.44 -24.75
C ARG A 64 4.50 4.06 -23.27
N ASP A 65 4.81 4.95 -22.35
CA ASP A 65 4.60 4.71 -20.92
C ASP A 65 3.10 4.56 -20.58
N LEU A 66 2.17 5.24 -21.27
CA LEU A 66 0.73 5.05 -21.10
C LEU A 66 0.28 3.59 -21.31
N ARG A 67 1.01 2.80 -22.10
CA ARG A 67 0.72 1.38 -22.32
C ARG A 67 0.89 0.50 -21.08
N LYS A 68 1.41 1.02 -20.00
CA LYS A 68 1.47 0.35 -18.70
C LYS A 68 0.08 0.28 -18.04
N TRP A 69 -0.77 1.26 -18.32
CA TRP A 69 -2.09 1.41 -17.70
C TRP A 69 -3.25 1.26 -18.65
N PHE A 70 -3.00 1.50 -19.95
CA PHE A 70 -4.03 1.50 -20.98
C PHE A 70 -3.58 0.72 -22.22
N HIS A 71 -4.53 0.06 -22.87
CA HIS A 71 -4.29 -0.55 -24.17
C HIS A 71 -4.35 0.53 -25.24
N VAL A 72 -3.17 0.94 -25.73
CA VAL A 72 -2.99 1.97 -26.76
C VAL A 72 -2.23 1.37 -27.95
N PRO A 73 -2.88 0.56 -28.80
CA PRO A 73 -2.26 0.02 -29.99
C PRO A 73 -2.01 1.10 -31.05
N LEU A 74 -1.05 0.82 -31.92
CA LEU A 74 -0.85 1.55 -33.16
C LEU A 74 -1.64 0.81 -34.27
N GLU A 75 -2.63 1.47 -34.83
CA GLU A 75 -3.49 0.90 -35.87
C GLU A 75 -3.34 1.67 -37.17
N ARG A 76 -3.75 1.06 -38.29
CA ARG A 76 -3.80 1.74 -39.58
C ARG A 76 -5.20 2.29 -39.87
N SER A 77 -5.27 3.57 -40.19
CA SER A 77 -6.46 4.27 -40.67
C SER A 77 -6.15 4.85 -42.05
N GLY A 78 -6.51 4.12 -43.09
CA GLY A 78 -6.07 4.42 -44.46
C GLY A 78 -4.55 4.31 -44.60
N SER A 79 -3.91 5.39 -45.08
CA SER A 79 -2.44 5.48 -45.22
C SER A 79 -1.74 5.92 -43.91
N ARG A 80 -2.47 6.32 -42.86
CA ARG A 80 -1.90 6.85 -41.60
C ARG A 80 -1.82 5.79 -40.52
N SER A 81 -0.77 5.86 -39.68
CA SER A 81 -0.67 5.10 -38.45
C SER A 81 -1.16 5.96 -37.28
N VAL A 82 -2.14 5.47 -36.56
CA VAL A 82 -2.85 6.21 -35.50
C VAL A 82 -2.83 5.47 -34.18
N TYR A 83 -2.85 6.21 -33.07
CA TYR A 83 -2.88 5.65 -31.72
C TYR A 83 -4.32 5.59 -31.19
N VAL A 84 -4.80 4.37 -30.91
CA VAL A 84 -6.19 4.13 -30.49
C VAL A 84 -6.22 3.82 -29.00
N LEU A 85 -6.92 4.63 -28.21
CA LEU A 85 -7.16 4.35 -26.80
C LEU A 85 -8.37 3.42 -26.65
N LYS A 86 -8.16 2.16 -26.24
CA LYS A 86 -9.22 1.13 -26.21
C LYS A 86 -9.84 0.93 -24.83
N HIS A 87 -9.05 0.45 -23.88
CA HIS A 87 -9.52 0.12 -22.55
C HIS A 87 -8.39 0.29 -21.52
N ARG A 88 -8.75 0.36 -20.25
CA ARG A 88 -7.81 0.33 -19.14
C ARG A 88 -7.33 -1.10 -18.93
N LEU A 89 -6.03 -1.26 -18.74
CA LEU A 89 -5.47 -2.54 -18.36
C LEU A 89 -5.70 -2.77 -16.86
N PRO A 90 -5.99 -4.01 -16.44
CA PRO A 90 -5.94 -4.32 -15.02
C PRO A 90 -4.53 -4.02 -14.53
N THR A 91 -4.43 -3.23 -13.47
CA THR A 91 -3.15 -2.97 -12.81
C THR A 91 -2.60 -4.33 -12.41
N ARG A 92 -1.49 -4.75 -13.00
CA ARG A 92 -0.86 -6.01 -12.58
C ARG A 92 -0.49 -5.84 -11.12
N ALA A 93 -1.06 -6.68 -10.27
CA ALA A 93 -0.60 -6.80 -8.90
C ALA A 93 0.91 -7.10 -8.96
N GLY A 94 1.75 -6.09 -8.64
CA GLY A 94 3.20 -6.23 -8.69
C GLY A 94 3.97 -5.28 -9.61
N GLU A 95 3.33 -4.51 -10.52
CA GLU A 95 4.00 -3.35 -11.13
C GLU A 95 3.88 -2.17 -10.19
N ASP A 96 4.90 -2.05 -9.35
CA ASP A 96 5.01 -1.08 -8.27
C ASP A 96 4.89 0.34 -8.79
N GLY A 97 3.90 1.10 -8.28
CA GLY A 97 3.84 2.57 -8.41
C GLY A 97 5.01 3.29 -7.73
N ILE A 98 5.98 2.53 -7.22
CA ILE A 98 7.17 3.04 -6.53
C ILE A 98 8.15 3.63 -7.54
N SER A 99 8.35 4.95 -7.47
CA SER A 99 9.27 5.63 -8.36
C SER A 99 10.72 5.14 -8.18
N PRO A 100 11.58 5.23 -9.24
CA PRO A 100 12.99 4.87 -9.13
C PRO A 100 13.73 5.63 -8.00
N LYS A 101 13.32 6.87 -7.72
CA LYS A 101 13.88 7.68 -6.62
C LYS A 101 13.56 7.06 -5.27
N ILE A 102 12.29 6.77 -5.01
CA ILE A 102 11.86 6.12 -3.75
C ILE A 102 12.50 4.75 -3.60
N ARG A 103 12.56 3.96 -4.68
CA ARG A 103 13.23 2.65 -4.68
C ARG A 103 14.72 2.79 -4.30
N GLY A 104 15.43 3.75 -4.89
CA GLY A 104 16.83 4.02 -4.55
C GLY A 104 17.01 4.44 -3.10
N GLU A 105 16.11 5.28 -2.57
CA GLU A 105 16.12 5.74 -1.19
C GLU A 105 15.88 4.59 -0.19
N VAL A 106 14.87 3.75 -0.44
CA VAL A 106 14.60 2.57 0.41
C VAL A 106 15.77 1.59 0.40
N LEU A 107 16.38 1.33 -0.76
CA LEU A 107 17.49 0.39 -0.88
C LEU A 107 18.84 0.98 -0.44
N SER A 108 18.93 2.28 -0.13
CA SER A 108 20.18 2.96 0.24
C SER A 108 20.84 2.40 1.50
N SER A 109 20.05 1.82 2.42
CA SER A 109 20.56 1.16 3.63
C SER A 109 21.40 -0.09 3.32
N GLN A 110 21.26 -0.67 2.11
CA GLN A 110 21.95 -1.89 1.64
C GLN A 110 21.87 -3.06 2.63
N ARG A 111 20.83 -3.11 3.45
CA ARG A 111 20.64 -4.13 4.49
C ARG A 111 19.18 -4.59 4.56
N CYS A 112 18.97 -5.89 4.63
CA CYS A 112 17.64 -6.46 4.85
C CYS A 112 17.10 -6.02 6.22
N ALA A 113 15.93 -5.39 6.24
CA ALA A 113 15.30 -4.90 7.47
C ALA A 113 14.89 -6.04 8.42
N GLN A 114 14.74 -7.26 7.92
CA GLN A 114 14.28 -8.40 8.72
C GLN A 114 15.43 -9.28 9.26
N CYS A 115 16.43 -9.64 8.44
CA CYS A 115 17.50 -10.54 8.85
C CYS A 115 18.88 -9.88 8.94
N GLY A 116 18.98 -8.61 8.56
CA GLY A 116 20.24 -7.85 8.60
C GLY A 116 21.25 -8.17 7.51
N LYS A 117 21.03 -9.17 6.66
CA LYS A 117 21.94 -9.54 5.57
C LYS A 117 22.14 -8.42 4.56
N THR A 118 23.32 -8.35 3.98
CA THR A 118 23.72 -7.34 3.00
C THR A 118 24.09 -7.96 1.66
N PRO A 119 23.92 -7.23 0.53
CA PRO A 119 24.40 -7.69 -0.78
C PRO A 119 25.90 -7.93 -0.84
N SER A 120 26.69 -7.12 -0.13
CA SER A 120 28.14 -7.16 -0.17
C SER A 120 28.75 -8.34 0.60
N GLU A 121 28.20 -8.67 1.76
CA GLU A 121 28.73 -9.72 2.66
C GLU A 121 28.06 -11.06 2.45
N ASP A 122 26.73 -11.05 2.23
CA ASP A 122 25.92 -12.26 2.18
C ASP A 122 25.46 -12.62 0.77
N HIS A 123 25.85 -11.86 -0.24
CA HIS A 123 25.48 -12.05 -1.64
C HIS A 123 23.96 -12.15 -1.88
N VAL A 124 23.14 -11.46 -1.05
CA VAL A 124 21.70 -11.43 -1.20
C VAL A 124 21.24 -10.28 -2.09
N LYS A 125 20.20 -10.50 -2.89
CA LYS A 125 19.52 -9.43 -3.61
C LYS A 125 18.49 -8.80 -2.68
N LEU A 126 18.46 -7.47 -2.60
CA LEU A 126 17.42 -6.71 -1.89
C LEU A 126 16.31 -6.28 -2.85
N GLU A 127 15.11 -6.31 -2.34
CA GLU A 127 13.88 -5.86 -3.01
C GLU A 127 13.16 -4.85 -2.11
N VAL A 128 12.40 -3.93 -2.73
CA VAL A 128 11.51 -3.03 -1.99
C VAL A 128 10.22 -3.77 -1.70
N ASP A 129 9.86 -3.83 -0.44
CA ASP A 129 8.65 -4.47 0.07
C ASP A 129 7.79 -3.49 0.85
N HIS A 130 6.47 -3.70 0.83
CA HIS A 130 5.51 -2.92 1.62
C HIS A 130 5.41 -3.48 3.03
N LYS A 131 5.73 -2.70 4.07
CA LYS A 131 5.55 -3.11 5.48
C LYS A 131 4.12 -3.60 5.72
N ILE A 132 3.14 -2.86 5.24
CA ILE A 132 1.72 -3.20 5.21
C ILE A 132 1.36 -3.57 3.76
N PRO A 133 0.84 -4.77 3.50
CA PRO A 133 0.45 -5.17 2.15
C PRO A 133 -0.54 -4.19 1.50
N ARG A 134 -0.41 -3.96 0.21
CA ARG A 134 -1.38 -3.16 -0.56
C ARG A 134 -2.80 -3.73 -0.48
N SER A 135 -2.95 -5.06 -0.48
CA SER A 135 -4.24 -5.72 -0.32
C SER A 135 -4.95 -5.35 0.99
N TRP A 136 -4.20 -4.91 2.00
CA TRP A 136 -4.73 -4.44 3.28
C TRP A 136 -4.84 -2.92 3.37
N GLY A 137 -4.56 -2.19 2.29
CA GLY A 137 -4.62 -0.73 2.23
C GLY A 137 -3.29 -0.03 2.48
N GLY A 138 -2.17 -0.76 2.43
CA GLY A 138 -0.83 -0.18 2.53
C GLY A 138 -0.51 0.74 1.35
N THR A 139 0.08 1.90 1.64
CA THR A 139 0.44 2.93 0.66
C THR A 139 1.82 2.69 0.04
N ASP A 140 2.11 3.34 -1.09
CA ASP A 140 3.43 3.37 -1.72
C ASP A 140 4.36 4.44 -1.13
N GLY A 141 3.96 5.08 -0.02
CA GLY A 141 4.78 6.04 0.70
C GLY A 141 6.03 5.38 1.30
N ILE A 142 7.13 6.15 1.36
CA ILE A 142 8.42 5.66 1.84
C ILE A 142 8.34 5.07 3.25
N ASP A 143 7.47 5.62 4.10
CA ASP A 143 7.26 5.16 5.48
C ASP A 143 6.68 3.74 5.55
N ASN A 144 5.95 3.31 4.50
CA ASN A 144 5.41 1.96 4.37
C ASN A 144 6.32 1.02 3.59
N LEU A 145 7.47 1.46 3.14
CA LEU A 145 8.41 0.65 2.37
C LEU A 145 9.62 0.24 3.21
N GLN A 146 10.21 -0.90 2.84
CA GLN A 146 11.40 -1.45 3.49
C GLN A 146 12.24 -2.28 2.51
N PRO A 147 13.56 -2.38 2.72
CA PRO A 147 14.39 -3.31 1.97
C PRO A 147 14.31 -4.71 2.59
N LEU A 148 13.94 -5.72 1.83
CA LEU A 148 14.03 -7.11 2.23
C LEU A 148 14.89 -7.91 1.26
N CYS A 149 15.63 -8.90 1.75
CA CYS A 149 16.20 -9.88 0.84
C CYS A 149 15.09 -10.78 0.27
N VAL A 150 15.32 -11.36 -0.90
CA VAL A 150 14.36 -12.19 -1.64
C VAL A 150 13.72 -13.24 -0.73
N GLN A 151 14.52 -13.92 0.11
CA GLN A 151 14.02 -14.95 1.02
C GLN A 151 13.06 -14.37 2.07
N CYS A 152 13.46 -13.28 2.75
CA CYS A 152 12.60 -12.65 3.75
C CYS A 152 11.32 -12.06 3.14
N ASN A 153 11.40 -11.55 1.91
CA ASN A 153 10.24 -11.06 1.17
C ASN A 153 9.26 -12.20 0.85
N HIS A 154 9.76 -13.33 0.36
CA HIS A 154 8.97 -14.51 0.09
C HIS A 154 8.30 -15.07 1.36
N ASP A 155 9.09 -15.23 2.46
CA ASP A 155 8.57 -15.72 3.75
C ASP A 155 7.46 -14.82 4.28
N LYS A 156 7.63 -13.50 4.16
CA LYS A 156 6.61 -12.51 4.54
C LYS A 156 5.35 -12.65 3.69
N GLN A 157 5.47 -12.76 2.38
CA GLN A 157 4.33 -12.95 1.48
C GLN A 157 3.57 -14.23 1.82
N ALA A 158 4.27 -15.36 2.04
CA ALA A 158 3.67 -16.62 2.47
C ALA A 158 2.92 -16.48 3.80
N PHE A 159 3.50 -15.78 4.78
CA PHE A 159 2.85 -15.51 6.06
C PHE A 159 1.56 -14.69 5.88
N PHE A 160 1.59 -13.59 5.13
CA PHE A 160 0.39 -12.78 4.90
C PHE A 160 -0.69 -13.51 4.09
N ALA A 161 -0.30 -14.43 3.21
CA ALA A 161 -1.24 -15.28 2.49
C ALA A 161 -2.05 -16.19 3.44
N THR A 162 -1.47 -16.61 4.57
CA THR A 162 -2.21 -17.39 5.59
C THR A 162 -3.30 -16.61 6.28
N MET A 163 -3.27 -15.27 6.20
CA MET A 163 -4.26 -14.36 6.78
C MET A 163 -5.43 -14.04 5.83
N SER A 164 -5.42 -14.57 4.59
CA SER A 164 -6.50 -14.34 3.62
C SER A 164 -7.91 -14.64 4.14
N PRO A 165 -8.15 -15.68 4.97
CA PRO A 165 -9.50 -15.90 5.55
C PRO A 165 -10.00 -14.78 6.46
N PHE A 166 -9.09 -13.92 6.95
CA PHE A 166 -9.39 -12.83 7.87
C PHE A 166 -9.26 -11.45 7.22
N GLU A 167 -9.13 -11.38 5.90
CA GLU A 167 -8.85 -10.14 5.18
C GLU A 167 -9.92 -9.06 5.43
N GLU A 168 -11.20 -9.44 5.45
CA GLU A 168 -12.29 -8.49 5.69
C GLU A 168 -12.28 -7.95 7.14
N GLN A 169 -11.98 -8.78 8.14
CA GLN A 169 -11.84 -8.36 9.53
C GLN A 169 -10.64 -7.43 9.70
N ILE A 170 -9.52 -7.74 9.05
CA ILE A 170 -8.32 -6.90 9.04
C ILE A 170 -8.62 -5.54 8.41
N LYS A 171 -9.27 -5.51 7.24
CA LYS A 171 -9.67 -4.27 6.56
C LYS A 171 -10.66 -3.47 7.38
N ALA A 172 -11.64 -4.12 8.02
CA ALA A 172 -12.60 -3.44 8.89
C ALA A 172 -11.92 -2.76 10.09
N ALA A 173 -11.02 -3.47 10.76
CA ALA A 173 -10.22 -2.91 11.86
C ALA A 173 -9.32 -1.75 11.38
N ALA A 174 -8.71 -1.89 10.20
CA ALA A 174 -7.81 -0.89 9.62
C ALA A 174 -8.48 0.45 9.29
N LYS A 175 -9.81 0.49 9.10
CA LYS A 175 -10.57 1.72 8.78
C LYS A 175 -10.61 2.74 9.92
N HIS A 176 -10.36 2.33 11.16
CA HIS A 176 -10.40 3.25 12.29
C HIS A 176 -9.20 4.20 12.30
N GLU A 177 -9.44 5.47 12.59
CA GLU A 177 -8.41 6.51 12.60
C GLU A 177 -7.36 6.31 13.70
N GLU A 178 -7.80 5.86 14.88
CA GLU A 178 -6.93 5.75 16.06
C GLU A 178 -6.29 4.35 16.17
N PRO A 179 -4.98 4.26 16.38
CA PRO A 179 -4.28 2.97 16.46
C PRO A 179 -4.80 2.05 17.57
N HIS A 180 -5.25 2.60 18.69
CA HIS A 180 -5.87 1.82 19.75
C HIS A 180 -7.14 1.10 19.29
N ARG A 181 -7.99 1.82 18.56
CA ARG A 181 -9.24 1.30 18.03
C ARG A 181 -8.96 0.23 16.96
N ARG A 182 -8.02 0.48 16.07
CA ARG A 182 -7.58 -0.53 15.10
C ARG A 182 -7.15 -1.84 15.78
N ILE A 183 -6.28 -1.74 16.79
CA ILE A 183 -5.80 -2.92 17.52
C ILE A 183 -6.94 -3.61 18.28
N GLY A 184 -7.76 -2.87 19.01
CA GLY A 184 -8.86 -3.43 19.80
C GLY A 184 -9.90 -4.14 18.95
N GLU A 185 -10.36 -3.51 17.86
CA GLU A 185 -11.34 -4.13 16.94
C GLU A 185 -10.75 -5.35 16.21
N LEU A 186 -9.45 -5.32 15.87
CA LEU A 186 -8.78 -6.50 15.32
C LEU A 186 -8.80 -7.67 16.32
N LEU A 187 -8.37 -7.43 17.56
CA LEU A 187 -8.36 -8.46 18.60
C LEU A 187 -9.75 -9.03 18.86
N LYS A 188 -10.78 -8.17 18.84
CA LYS A 188 -12.18 -8.56 19.04
C LYS A 188 -12.66 -9.45 17.89
N ALA A 189 -12.47 -9.03 16.64
CA ALA A 189 -12.90 -9.79 15.47
C ALA A 189 -12.25 -11.18 15.38
N PHE A 190 -10.97 -11.30 15.72
CA PHE A 190 -10.28 -12.58 15.76
C PHE A 190 -10.74 -13.46 16.94
N SER A 191 -11.04 -12.84 18.09
CA SER A 191 -11.59 -13.55 19.26
C SER A 191 -12.96 -14.16 18.96
N GLU A 192 -13.81 -13.47 18.21
CA GLU A 192 -15.11 -13.98 17.75
C GLU A 192 -14.98 -15.23 16.86
N SER A 193 -13.87 -15.32 16.12
CA SER A 193 -13.52 -16.49 15.30
C SER A 193 -12.71 -17.54 16.07
N ASN A 194 -12.48 -17.34 17.38
CA ASN A 194 -11.62 -18.19 18.25
C ASN A 194 -10.19 -18.37 17.70
N VAL A 195 -9.63 -17.33 17.09
CA VAL A 195 -8.28 -17.33 16.51
C VAL A 195 -7.41 -16.29 17.21
N GLU A 196 -6.13 -16.64 17.41
CA GLU A 196 -5.14 -15.72 17.96
C GLU A 196 -4.55 -14.82 16.88
N VAL A 197 -4.29 -13.57 17.22
CA VAL A 197 -3.70 -12.59 16.29
C VAL A 197 -2.18 -12.62 16.36
N PRO A 198 -1.48 -12.93 15.27
CA PRO A 198 -0.02 -12.82 15.23
C PRO A 198 0.45 -11.36 15.43
N SER A 199 1.57 -11.19 16.14
CA SER A 199 2.13 -9.86 16.42
C SER A 199 2.43 -9.02 15.18
N GLN A 200 2.83 -9.67 14.08
CA GLN A 200 3.06 -9.00 12.80
C GLN A 200 1.76 -8.36 12.26
N VAL A 201 0.63 -9.04 12.39
CA VAL A 201 -0.68 -8.53 11.96
C VAL A 201 -1.12 -7.36 12.85
N VAL A 202 -0.93 -7.47 14.18
CA VAL A 202 -1.21 -6.38 15.11
C VAL A 202 -0.38 -5.14 14.76
N GLY A 203 0.91 -5.29 14.54
CA GLY A 203 1.81 -4.20 14.17
C GLY A 203 1.46 -3.55 12.83
N ALA A 204 1.12 -4.36 11.83
CA ALA A 204 0.68 -3.88 10.52
C ALA A 204 -0.61 -3.06 10.64
N VAL A 205 -1.64 -3.58 11.29
CA VAL A 205 -2.93 -2.89 11.47
C VAL A 205 -2.81 -1.65 12.34
N ALA A 206 -1.99 -1.68 13.40
CA ALA A 206 -1.72 -0.50 14.22
C ALA A 206 -1.09 0.65 13.41
N SER A 207 -0.26 0.31 12.42
CA SER A 207 0.52 1.26 11.62
C SER A 207 -0.22 1.75 10.36
N MET A 208 -1.44 1.26 10.10
CA MET A 208 -2.28 1.83 9.04
C MET A 208 -2.46 3.33 9.25
N HIS A 209 -2.48 4.12 8.18
CA HIS A 209 -2.55 5.59 8.16
C HIS A 209 -1.30 6.30 8.71
N GLN A 210 -0.70 5.82 9.80
CA GLN A 210 0.52 6.37 10.38
C GLN A 210 1.37 5.28 11.03
N TYR A 211 2.65 5.22 10.67
CA TYR A 211 3.59 4.26 11.22
C TYR A 211 3.69 4.36 12.76
N GLN A 212 3.57 3.23 13.44
CA GLN A 212 3.66 3.09 14.89
C GLN A 212 4.91 2.28 15.24
N GLU A 213 5.98 2.97 15.63
CA GLU A 213 7.23 2.31 16.04
C GLU A 213 7.03 1.44 17.28
N ASP A 214 6.34 1.98 18.30
CA ASP A 214 5.99 1.25 19.54
C ASP A 214 4.48 0.95 19.60
N TRP A 215 3.99 0.11 18.69
CA TRP A 215 2.60 -0.35 18.74
C TRP A 215 2.29 -1.16 20.02
N GLN A 216 3.30 -1.76 20.63
CA GLN A 216 3.16 -2.48 21.89
C GLN A 216 2.74 -1.53 23.02
N LYS A 217 3.14 -0.26 22.97
CA LYS A 217 2.64 0.75 23.90
C LYS A 217 1.12 0.90 23.76
N ARG A 218 0.59 0.93 22.53
CA ARG A 218 -0.85 0.99 22.28
C ARG A 218 -1.57 -0.22 22.87
N MET A 219 -0.97 -1.40 22.78
CA MET A 219 -1.48 -2.60 23.44
C MET A 219 -1.55 -2.44 24.97
N ARG A 220 -0.49 -1.92 25.61
CA ARG A 220 -0.49 -1.67 27.07
C ARG A 220 -1.54 -0.63 27.47
N GLU A 221 -1.71 0.41 26.67
CA GLU A 221 -2.71 1.47 26.87
C GLU A 221 -4.15 0.95 26.77
N LEU A 222 -4.42 -0.09 25.99
CA LEU A 222 -5.74 -0.75 25.97
C LEU A 222 -6.12 -1.30 27.36
N ARG A 223 -5.17 -1.80 28.14
CA ARG A 223 -5.44 -2.26 29.51
C ARG A 223 -5.89 -1.12 30.43
N VAL A 224 -5.40 0.09 30.21
CA VAL A 224 -5.86 1.29 30.94
C VAL A 224 -7.34 1.56 30.64
N LEU A 225 -7.79 1.25 29.43
CA LEU A 225 -9.18 1.41 28.99
C LEU A 225 -10.11 0.27 29.46
N GLY A 226 -9.57 -0.75 30.14
CA GLY A 226 -10.33 -1.88 30.64
C GLY A 226 -10.42 -3.08 29.70
N TRP A 227 -9.64 -3.07 28.63
CA TRP A 227 -9.40 -4.23 27.77
C TRP A 227 -8.34 -5.12 28.40
N ASP A 228 -8.38 -6.43 28.14
CA ASP A 228 -7.31 -7.33 28.55
C ASP A 228 -7.08 -8.43 27.53
N TYR A 229 -5.86 -8.92 27.47
CA TYR A 229 -5.41 -9.93 26.52
C TYR A 229 -4.28 -10.76 27.15
N VAL A 230 -4.18 -12.00 26.69
CA VAL A 230 -3.06 -12.91 26.96
C VAL A 230 -2.22 -13.06 25.69
N TYR A 231 -1.00 -13.51 25.87
CA TYR A 231 -0.15 -13.83 24.73
C TYR A 231 0.61 -15.14 24.98
N ARG A 232 0.90 -15.85 23.90
CA ARG A 232 1.84 -16.96 23.91
C ARG A 232 2.99 -16.70 22.93
N LYS A 233 4.10 -17.34 23.18
CA LYS A 233 5.27 -17.33 22.31
C LYS A 233 5.48 -18.72 21.74
N GLU A 234 5.79 -18.77 20.44
CA GLU A 234 6.09 -20.00 19.73
C GLU A 234 7.34 -19.79 18.87
N ARG A 235 8.19 -20.80 18.77
CA ARG A 235 9.34 -20.75 17.88
C ARG A 235 8.99 -21.46 16.58
N ILE A 236 8.87 -20.68 15.51
CA ILE A 236 8.56 -21.14 14.15
C ILE A 236 9.77 -20.79 13.27
N ASP A 237 10.34 -21.77 12.58
CA ASP A 237 11.52 -21.61 11.70
C ASP A 237 12.68 -20.86 12.36
N GLY A 238 12.98 -21.19 13.62
CA GLY A 238 14.06 -20.57 14.39
C GLY A 238 13.77 -19.17 14.95
N ARG A 239 12.63 -18.57 14.64
CA ARG A 239 12.20 -17.24 15.10
C ARG A 239 11.10 -17.33 16.14
N VAL A 240 11.14 -16.43 17.14
CA VAL A 240 10.07 -16.32 18.13
C VAL A 240 8.93 -15.51 17.53
N GLN A 241 7.77 -16.13 17.42
CA GLN A 241 6.52 -15.49 17.07
C GLN A 241 5.64 -15.31 18.32
N VAL A 242 4.91 -14.21 18.38
CA VAL A 242 4.00 -13.89 19.48
C VAL A 242 2.58 -13.82 18.95
N PHE A 243 1.66 -14.47 19.66
CA PHE A 243 0.25 -14.52 19.32
C PHE A 243 -0.58 -13.95 20.47
N TYR A 244 -1.53 -13.10 20.17
CA TYR A 244 -2.40 -12.42 21.12
C TYR A 244 -3.82 -12.94 21.07
N ARG A 245 -4.45 -13.11 22.23
CA ARG A 245 -5.86 -13.47 22.35
C ARG A 245 -6.53 -12.50 23.33
N LEU A 246 -7.62 -11.90 22.87
CA LEU A 246 -8.45 -11.03 23.72
C LEU A 246 -9.14 -11.88 24.80
N THR A 247 -9.12 -11.40 26.03
CA THR A 247 -9.81 -12.04 27.16
C THR A 247 -10.92 -11.16 27.74
N LYS A 248 -10.81 -9.85 27.53
CA LYS A 248 -11.82 -8.88 27.99
C LYS A 248 -11.78 -7.64 27.11
N TYR A 249 -12.93 -7.04 26.88
CA TYR A 249 -13.04 -5.73 26.25
C TYR A 249 -14.05 -4.84 26.99
N SER A 250 -13.95 -3.54 26.78
CA SER A 250 -14.83 -2.51 27.30
C SER A 250 -15.30 -1.61 26.14
N ASN A 251 -16.39 -0.90 26.34
CA ASN A 251 -16.83 0.11 25.38
C ASN A 251 -15.76 1.20 25.19
N TRP A 252 -15.66 1.69 23.97
CA TRP A 252 -14.78 2.79 23.66
C TRP A 252 -15.29 4.08 24.33
N PRO A 253 -14.37 4.95 24.80
CA PRO A 253 -14.77 6.23 25.38
C PRO A 253 -15.45 7.11 24.32
N GLU A 254 -16.37 7.95 24.78
CA GLU A 254 -16.96 9.02 23.99
C GLU A 254 -15.90 10.15 23.86
N GLY A 255 -15.30 10.30 22.69
CA GLY A 255 -14.28 11.30 22.42
C GLY A 255 -12.85 10.75 22.34
N SER A 256 -11.85 11.57 22.69
CA SER A 256 -10.43 11.21 22.50
C SER A 256 -9.97 10.08 23.40
N ILE A 257 -9.58 8.97 22.80
CA ILE A 257 -8.99 7.81 23.46
C ILE A 257 -7.74 8.21 24.27
N VAL A 258 -6.89 9.04 23.69
CA VAL A 258 -5.64 9.49 24.32
C VAL A 258 -5.91 10.35 25.59
N ALA A 259 -6.93 11.21 25.51
CA ALA A 259 -7.31 12.04 26.66
C ALA A 259 -7.85 11.16 27.80
N GLU A 260 -8.67 10.15 27.50
CA GLU A 260 -9.20 9.22 28.51
C GLU A 260 -8.10 8.35 29.13
N ILE A 261 -7.13 7.87 28.36
CA ILE A 261 -5.98 7.14 28.88
C ILE A 261 -5.21 8.01 29.89
N ARG A 262 -4.86 9.24 29.51
CA ARG A 262 -4.17 10.18 30.40
C ARG A 262 -4.96 10.46 31.69
N ARG A 263 -6.26 10.63 31.56
CA ARG A 263 -7.14 10.84 32.74
C ARG A 263 -7.08 9.66 33.70
N ARG A 264 -7.19 8.43 33.20
CA ARG A 264 -7.15 7.20 34.03
C ARG A 264 -5.77 6.96 34.63
N GLU A 265 -4.68 7.21 33.92
CA GLU A 265 -3.32 7.10 34.43
C GLU A 265 -3.06 8.10 35.55
N ASN A 266 -3.49 9.37 35.41
CA ASN A 266 -3.38 10.38 36.44
C ASN A 266 -4.19 10.03 37.69
N LEU A 267 -5.33 9.40 37.59
CA LEU A 267 -6.10 8.94 38.72
C LEU A 267 -5.39 7.81 39.51
N ARG A 268 -4.75 6.88 38.75
CA ARG A 268 -3.96 5.79 39.38
C ARG A 268 -2.75 6.31 40.12
N SER A 269 -2.02 7.29 39.58
CA SER A 269 -0.84 7.87 40.21
C SER A 269 -1.15 8.74 41.45
N ARG A 270 -2.40 9.23 41.61
CA ARG A 270 -2.85 9.98 42.77
C ARG A 270 -3.41 9.10 43.90
N GLY A 271 -3.72 7.84 43.60
CA GLY A 271 -4.27 6.87 44.53
C GLY A 271 -3.25 5.85 45.08
N SER A 272 -1.99 5.96 44.63
CA SER A 272 -0.83 5.20 45.13
C SER A 272 0.02 6.08 46.02
#